data_f403206b2ce8152cc68b613fbc04453c
#
_entry.id   f403206b2ce8152cc68b613fbc04453c
#
_cell.length_a   1.000
_cell.length_b   1.000
_cell.length_c   1.000
_cell.angle_alpha   90.00
_cell.angle_beta   90.00
_cell.angle_gamma   90.00
#
_symmetry.space_group_name_H-M   'P 1'
#
loop_
_entity.id
_entity.type
_entity.pdbx_description
1 polymer ?
#
loop_
_entity_poly.entity_id
_entity_poly.type
_entity_poly.pdbx_seq_one_letter_code
_entity_poly.pdbx_strand_id
1 'polypeptide(L)'
;FPHLTAEQNVTLVAKLVGWSQERRQARFQELLKTVDLDGDVASRLPRQLSGGQQQRLGICRALMLQPSILLLDEPFSAVDPITRLGLYESFEQARQTHPATTVLVTHDLREARRLAEFMVILDAGQVVQSGVPREVLAHPATPYAERLIESQLS
;
A
#
# COMPACT_ATOMS: atom_id res chain seq x y z
N PHE A 1 0.18 5.66 15.49
CA PHE A 1 0.18 6.16 16.88
C PHE A 1 1.58 6.70 17.21
N PRO A 2 1.72 8.04 17.44
CA PRO A 2 3.04 8.70 17.53
C PRO A 2 3.81 8.35 18.83
N HIS A 3 3.14 7.84 19.84
CA HIS A 3 3.72 7.45 21.12
C HIS A 3 4.10 5.96 21.22
N LEU A 4 3.80 5.18 20.21
CA LEU A 4 4.16 3.77 20.10
C LEU A 4 5.36 3.59 19.18
N THR A 5 6.22 2.60 19.49
CA THR A 5 7.30 2.21 18.58
C THR A 5 6.76 1.59 17.28
N ALA A 6 7.62 1.40 16.28
CA ALA A 6 7.25 0.75 15.03
C ALA A 6 6.67 -0.65 15.26
N GLU A 7 7.33 -1.49 16.07
CA GLU A 7 6.83 -2.81 16.45
C GLU A 7 5.47 -2.73 17.13
N GLN A 8 5.32 -1.84 18.10
CA GLN A 8 4.06 -1.66 18.82
C GLN A 8 2.93 -1.20 17.89
N ASN A 9 3.22 -0.29 16.95
CA ASN A 9 2.25 0.19 15.97
C ASN A 9 1.76 -0.94 15.06
N VAL A 10 2.68 -1.76 14.53
CA VAL A 10 2.35 -2.85 13.61
C VAL A 10 1.63 -3.97 14.33
N THR A 11 2.06 -4.33 15.56
CA THR A 11 1.54 -5.48 16.29
C THR A 11 0.29 -5.18 17.15
N LEU A 12 -0.13 -3.92 17.24
CA LEU A 12 -1.23 -3.48 18.12
C LEU A 12 -2.52 -4.28 17.89
N VAL A 13 -2.95 -4.40 16.64
CA VAL A 13 -4.21 -5.10 16.31
C VAL A 13 -4.12 -6.58 16.67
N ALA A 14 -2.99 -7.22 16.39
CA ALA A 14 -2.76 -8.62 16.75
C ALA A 14 -2.77 -8.82 18.28
N LYS A 15 -2.26 -7.85 19.05
CA LYS A 15 -2.37 -7.84 20.51
C LYS A 15 -3.83 -7.76 20.98
N LEU A 16 -4.63 -6.88 20.36
CA LEU A 16 -6.04 -6.69 20.72
C LEU A 16 -6.90 -7.93 20.44
N VAL A 17 -6.57 -8.69 19.38
CA VAL A 17 -7.26 -9.96 19.08
C VAL A 17 -6.64 -11.18 19.78
N GLY A 18 -5.78 -10.96 20.77
CA GLY A 18 -5.29 -12.00 21.68
C GLY A 18 -4.11 -12.85 21.18
N TRP A 19 -3.35 -12.41 20.15
CA TRP A 19 -2.15 -13.14 19.75
C TRP A 19 -1.08 -13.08 20.84
N SER A 20 -0.37 -14.20 21.06
CA SER A 20 0.77 -14.24 21.98
C SER A 20 1.89 -13.29 21.54
N GLN A 21 2.77 -12.93 22.45
CA GLN A 21 3.90 -12.05 22.16
C GLN A 21 4.83 -12.68 21.12
N GLU A 22 5.14 -13.98 21.29
CA GLU A 22 6.03 -14.72 20.40
C GLU A 22 5.48 -14.74 18.97
N ARG A 23 4.16 -15.01 18.80
CA ARG A 23 3.50 -15.02 17.50
C ARG A 23 3.55 -13.64 16.84
N ARG A 24 3.30 -12.57 17.59
CA ARG A 24 3.35 -11.19 17.08
C ARG A 24 4.77 -10.80 16.64
N GLN A 25 5.78 -11.13 17.43
CA GLN A 25 7.17 -10.85 17.10
C GLN A 25 7.64 -11.63 15.88
N ALA A 26 7.36 -12.93 15.81
CA ALA A 26 7.70 -13.75 14.64
C ALA A 26 7.07 -13.17 13.36
N ARG A 27 5.78 -12.85 13.41
CA ARG A 27 5.07 -12.24 12.28
C ARG A 27 5.62 -10.87 11.90
N PHE A 28 5.96 -10.03 12.87
CA PHE A 28 6.56 -8.72 12.63
C PHE A 28 7.90 -8.85 11.90
N GLN A 29 8.77 -9.76 12.34
CA GLN A 29 10.07 -10.00 11.69
C GLN A 29 9.92 -10.53 10.25
N GLU A 30 8.95 -11.40 10.01
CA GLU A 30 8.61 -11.86 8.66
C GLU A 30 8.20 -10.69 7.76
N LEU A 31 7.31 -9.83 8.24
CA LEU A 31 6.82 -8.67 7.48
C LEU A 31 7.91 -7.63 7.20
N LEU A 32 8.83 -7.39 8.15
CA LEU A 32 9.97 -6.49 7.91
C LEU A 32 10.82 -6.98 6.74
N LYS A 33 11.09 -8.28 6.66
CA LYS A 33 11.84 -8.88 5.53
C LYS A 33 11.08 -8.70 4.21
N THR A 34 9.77 -8.90 4.22
CA THR A 34 8.91 -8.76 3.03
C THR A 34 8.94 -7.34 2.45
N VAL A 35 9.07 -6.32 3.30
CA VAL A 35 9.11 -4.93 2.85
C VAL A 35 10.52 -4.33 2.84
N ASP A 36 11.55 -5.14 2.96
CA ASP A 36 12.96 -4.73 2.96
C ASP A 36 13.25 -3.64 4.00
N LEU A 37 12.94 -3.94 5.27
CA LEU A 37 13.27 -3.11 6.43
C LEU A 37 14.16 -3.87 7.42
N ASP A 38 15.19 -3.19 7.91
CA ASP A 38 16.04 -3.70 8.96
C ASP A 38 15.32 -3.79 10.30
N GLY A 39 15.71 -4.75 11.13
CA GLY A 39 15.12 -4.94 12.46
C GLY A 39 15.33 -3.79 13.45
N ASP A 40 16.30 -2.91 13.21
CA ASP A 40 16.61 -1.76 14.05
C ASP A 40 15.48 -0.71 14.09
N VAL A 41 14.58 -0.70 13.08
CA VAL A 41 13.40 0.16 13.06
C VAL A 41 12.40 -0.20 14.18
N ALA A 42 12.42 -1.43 14.69
CA ALA A 42 11.42 -1.95 15.63
C ALA A 42 11.22 -1.06 16.87
N SER A 43 12.31 -0.55 17.44
CA SER A 43 12.32 0.28 18.65
C SER A 43 12.11 1.78 18.38
N ARG A 44 12.14 2.21 17.11
CA ARG A 44 12.02 3.63 16.74
C ARG A 44 10.59 4.11 16.85
N LEU A 45 10.43 5.37 17.26
CA LEU A 45 9.15 6.08 17.19
C LEU A 45 8.91 6.60 15.77
N PRO A 46 7.66 6.84 15.34
CA PRO A 46 7.35 7.32 13.98
C PRO A 46 8.17 8.55 13.57
N ARG A 47 8.39 9.51 14.46
CA ARG A 47 9.20 10.72 14.21
C ARG A 47 10.69 10.45 13.91
N GLN A 48 11.17 9.25 14.20
CA GLN A 48 12.57 8.81 13.99
C GLN A 48 12.73 7.99 12.70
N LEU A 49 11.66 7.84 11.94
CA LEU A 49 11.58 7.06 10.71
C LEU A 49 11.43 7.99 9.51
N SER A 50 12.05 7.61 8.37
CA SER A 50 11.78 8.28 7.10
C SER A 50 10.34 8.05 6.63
N GLY A 51 9.84 8.89 5.72
CA GLY A 51 8.51 8.73 5.12
C GLY A 51 8.33 7.35 4.48
N GLY A 52 9.34 6.87 3.73
CA GLY A 52 9.31 5.53 3.13
C GLY A 52 9.29 4.40 4.17
N GLN A 53 10.05 4.51 5.27
CA GLN A 53 10.01 3.53 6.36
C GLN A 53 8.63 3.51 7.04
N GLN A 54 8.01 4.68 7.27
CA GLN A 54 6.65 4.76 7.82
C GLN A 54 5.62 4.11 6.90
N GLN A 55 5.73 4.31 5.59
CA GLN A 55 4.82 3.69 4.60
C GLN A 55 4.98 2.17 4.56
N ARG A 56 6.22 1.65 4.51
CA ARG A 56 6.48 0.20 4.57
C ARG A 56 5.93 -0.43 5.86
N LEU A 57 6.08 0.24 7.01
CA LEU A 57 5.46 -0.20 8.26
C LEU A 57 3.93 -0.12 8.22
N GLY A 58 3.36 0.82 7.47
CA GLY A 58 1.93 0.88 7.17
C GLY A 58 1.44 -0.39 6.45
N ILE A 59 2.19 -0.85 5.46
CA ILE A 59 1.93 -2.12 4.76
C ILE A 59 2.04 -3.30 5.73
N CYS A 60 3.09 -3.37 6.55
CA CYS A 60 3.25 -4.41 7.58
C CYS A 60 2.04 -4.44 8.53
N ARG A 61 1.58 -3.28 8.98
CA ARG A 61 0.42 -3.17 9.88
C ARG A 61 -0.85 -3.69 9.23
N ALA A 62 -1.07 -3.37 7.95
CA ALA A 62 -2.22 -3.83 7.19
C ALA A 62 -2.20 -5.36 6.99
N LEU A 63 -1.02 -5.96 6.81
CA LEU A 63 -0.83 -7.39 6.58
C LEU A 63 -0.64 -8.21 7.86
N MET A 64 -0.60 -7.59 9.05
CA MET A 64 -0.30 -8.27 10.32
C MET A 64 -1.24 -9.45 10.59
N LEU A 65 -2.53 -9.28 10.37
CA LEU A 65 -3.55 -10.30 10.62
C LEU A 65 -3.82 -11.24 9.45
N GLN A 66 -3.02 -11.17 8.38
CA GLN A 66 -3.20 -11.97 7.16
C GLN A 66 -4.62 -11.82 6.57
N PRO A 67 -5.06 -10.58 6.26
CA PRO A 67 -6.40 -10.35 5.76
C PRO A 67 -6.59 -11.00 4.36
N SER A 68 -7.80 -11.45 4.06
CA SER A 68 -8.19 -11.88 2.71
C SER A 68 -8.54 -10.68 1.79
N ILE A 69 -8.85 -9.53 2.37
CA ILE A 69 -9.16 -8.28 1.67
C ILE A 69 -8.33 -7.16 2.27
N LEU A 70 -7.65 -6.39 1.43
CA LEU A 70 -6.81 -5.26 1.81
C LEU A 70 -7.35 -3.98 1.15
N LEU A 71 -7.68 -2.99 1.97
CA LEU A 71 -8.13 -1.68 1.50
C LEU A 71 -7.03 -0.65 1.77
N LEU A 72 -6.57 0.01 0.72
CA LEU A 72 -5.49 1.01 0.78
C LEU A 72 -5.98 2.31 0.16
N ASP A 73 -5.90 3.38 0.94
CA ASP A 73 -6.27 4.73 0.51
C ASP A 73 -5.00 5.58 0.42
N GLU A 74 -4.65 5.97 -0.83
CA GLU A 74 -3.47 6.79 -1.14
C GLU A 74 -2.15 6.32 -0.48
N PRO A 75 -1.81 5.01 -0.49
CA PRO A 75 -0.72 4.47 0.34
C PRO A 75 0.67 4.97 -0.06
N PHE A 76 0.82 5.58 -1.24
CA PHE A 76 2.12 6.03 -1.77
C PHE A 76 2.23 7.54 -1.96
N SER A 77 1.20 8.32 -1.59
CA SER A 77 1.13 9.76 -1.88
C SER A 77 2.14 10.61 -1.11
N ALA A 78 2.53 10.20 0.11
CA ALA A 78 3.34 11.00 1.04
C ALA A 78 4.85 10.83 0.86
N VAL A 79 5.33 10.22 -0.23
CA VAL A 79 6.75 9.94 -0.46
C VAL A 79 7.25 10.50 -1.80
N ASP A 80 8.54 10.81 -1.84
CA ASP A 80 9.19 11.26 -3.06
C ASP A 80 9.20 10.19 -4.17
N PRO A 81 9.35 10.57 -5.45
CA PRO A 81 9.23 9.64 -6.58
C PRO A 81 10.24 8.48 -6.56
N ILE A 82 11.46 8.69 -6.04
CA ILE A 82 12.51 7.64 -6.00
C ILE A 82 12.15 6.60 -4.93
N THR A 83 11.84 7.06 -3.72
CA THR A 83 11.40 6.19 -2.61
C THR A 83 10.13 5.42 -2.97
N ARG A 84 9.23 6.03 -3.75
CA ARG A 84 7.99 5.41 -4.21
C ARG A 84 8.22 4.16 -5.05
N LEU A 85 9.25 4.15 -5.91
CA LEU A 85 9.57 2.94 -6.70
C LEU A 85 9.90 1.74 -5.82
N GLY A 86 10.73 1.93 -4.79
CA GLY A 86 11.04 0.88 -3.83
C GLY A 86 9.84 0.43 -2.98
N LEU A 87 8.85 1.33 -2.76
CA LEU A 87 7.60 0.96 -2.11
C LEU A 87 6.71 0.09 -2.99
N TYR A 88 6.65 0.35 -4.30
CA TYR A 88 5.92 -0.51 -5.23
C TYR A 88 6.50 -1.92 -5.24
N GLU A 89 7.83 -2.05 -5.31
CA GLU A 89 8.52 -3.35 -5.25
C GLU A 89 8.21 -4.09 -3.95
N SER A 90 8.30 -3.41 -2.81
CA SER A 90 7.95 -3.97 -1.51
C SER A 90 6.49 -4.41 -1.43
N PHE A 91 5.59 -3.64 -2.02
CA PHE A 91 4.17 -3.97 -2.06
C PHE A 91 3.88 -5.16 -2.99
N GLU A 92 4.50 -5.20 -4.18
CA GLU A 92 4.39 -6.33 -5.11
C GLU A 92 4.92 -7.63 -4.47
N GLN A 93 6.06 -7.56 -3.78
CA GLN A 93 6.61 -8.69 -3.03
C GLN A 93 5.67 -9.13 -1.89
N ALA A 94 5.09 -8.16 -1.16
CA ALA A 94 4.14 -8.45 -0.10
C ALA A 94 2.88 -9.18 -0.63
N ARG A 95 2.37 -8.79 -1.80
CA ARG A 95 1.24 -9.47 -2.46
C ARG A 95 1.55 -10.89 -2.90
N GLN A 96 2.78 -11.16 -3.34
CA GLN A 96 3.21 -12.51 -3.73
C GLN A 96 3.31 -13.44 -2.52
N THR A 97 3.82 -12.95 -1.40
CA THR A 97 4.01 -13.76 -0.17
C THR A 97 2.76 -13.83 0.70
N HIS A 98 1.88 -12.82 0.61
CA HIS A 98 0.65 -12.70 1.38
C HIS A 98 -0.53 -12.34 0.46
N PRO A 99 -1.03 -13.32 -0.31
CA PRO A 99 -2.09 -13.06 -1.29
C PRO A 99 -3.36 -12.56 -0.60
N ALA A 100 -3.85 -11.40 -1.04
CA ALA A 100 -5.08 -10.79 -0.60
C ALA A 100 -5.74 -10.07 -1.77
N THR A 101 -7.07 -10.06 -1.83
CA THR A 101 -7.78 -9.17 -2.74
C THR A 101 -7.54 -7.73 -2.31
N THR A 102 -6.88 -6.94 -3.16
CA THR A 102 -6.51 -5.58 -2.81
C THR A 102 -7.36 -4.57 -3.56
N VAL A 103 -7.97 -3.64 -2.83
CA VAL A 103 -8.58 -2.43 -3.38
C VAL A 103 -7.66 -1.26 -3.05
N LEU A 104 -7.11 -0.65 -4.09
CA LEU A 104 -6.20 0.48 -4.00
C LEU A 104 -6.91 1.74 -4.53
N VAL A 105 -7.05 2.75 -3.68
CA VAL A 105 -7.50 4.09 -4.10
C VAL A 105 -6.26 4.95 -4.34
N THR A 106 -6.16 5.54 -5.51
CA THR A 106 -5.07 6.45 -5.87
C THR A 106 -5.54 7.48 -6.90
N HIS A 107 -4.89 8.63 -6.91
CA HIS A 107 -5.04 9.62 -7.96
C HIS A 107 -3.93 9.52 -9.05
N ASP A 108 -2.93 8.65 -8.87
CA ASP A 108 -1.83 8.47 -9.83
C ASP A 108 -2.11 7.28 -10.78
N LEU A 109 -2.34 7.57 -12.05
CA LEU A 109 -2.59 6.53 -13.08
C LEU A 109 -1.39 5.61 -13.32
N ARG A 110 -0.17 6.06 -12.99
CA ARG A 110 1.03 5.21 -13.08
C ARG A 110 1.00 4.11 -12.05
N GLU A 111 0.49 4.40 -10.84
CA GLU A 111 0.26 3.39 -9.80
C GLU A 111 -0.77 2.36 -10.24
N ALA A 112 -1.92 2.83 -10.73
CA ALA A 112 -2.99 1.96 -11.21
C ALA A 112 -2.50 1.07 -12.37
N ARG A 113 -1.76 1.64 -13.35
CA ARG A 113 -1.19 0.89 -14.47
C ARG A 113 -0.19 -0.18 -14.04
N ARG A 114 0.61 0.09 -12.99
CA ARG A 114 1.65 -0.82 -12.50
C ARG A 114 1.07 -1.93 -11.62
N LEU A 115 0.17 -1.58 -10.70
CA LEU A 115 -0.19 -2.43 -9.58
C LEU A 115 -1.53 -3.14 -9.73
N ALA A 116 -2.43 -2.65 -10.60
CA ALA A 116 -3.78 -3.17 -10.71
C ALA A 116 -3.95 -4.15 -11.88
N GLU A 117 -4.71 -5.20 -11.67
CA GLU A 117 -5.24 -6.08 -12.72
C GLU A 117 -6.55 -5.54 -13.32
N PHE A 118 -7.27 -4.74 -12.53
CA PHE A 118 -8.52 -4.09 -12.93
C PHE A 118 -8.59 -2.69 -12.34
N MET A 119 -9.03 -1.70 -13.09
CA MET A 119 -9.17 -0.34 -12.61
C MET A 119 -10.58 0.20 -12.82
N VAL A 120 -10.96 1.14 -11.97
CA VAL A 120 -12.21 1.89 -12.04
C VAL A 120 -11.88 3.38 -11.95
N ILE A 121 -12.33 4.16 -12.92
CA ILE A 121 -12.25 5.62 -12.89
C ILE A 121 -13.56 6.17 -12.31
N LEU A 122 -13.43 7.00 -11.29
CA LEU A 122 -14.55 7.68 -10.63
C LEU A 122 -14.52 9.17 -10.93
N ASP A 123 -15.68 9.75 -11.24
CA ASP A 123 -15.91 11.18 -11.33
C ASP A 123 -17.21 11.55 -10.62
N ALA A 124 -17.15 12.54 -9.73
CA ALA A 124 -18.28 12.99 -8.93
C ALA A 124 -19.06 11.84 -8.22
N GLY A 125 -18.35 10.81 -7.74
CA GLY A 125 -18.94 9.65 -7.06
C GLY A 125 -19.58 8.61 -7.99
N GLN A 126 -19.45 8.77 -9.30
CA GLN A 126 -19.96 7.80 -10.29
C GLN A 126 -18.83 7.10 -11.03
N VAL A 127 -19.04 5.83 -11.37
CA VAL A 127 -18.14 5.08 -12.24
C VAL A 127 -18.30 5.57 -13.67
N VAL A 128 -17.24 6.15 -14.22
CA VAL A 128 -17.24 6.67 -15.61
C VAL A 128 -16.58 5.69 -16.59
N GLN A 129 -15.66 4.86 -16.11
CA GLN A 129 -15.05 3.79 -16.89
C GLN A 129 -14.45 2.73 -15.98
N SER A 130 -14.43 1.47 -16.44
CA SER A 130 -13.74 0.39 -15.73
C SER A 130 -13.23 -0.65 -16.73
N GLY A 131 -12.19 -1.39 -16.34
CA GLY A 131 -11.60 -2.45 -17.16
C GLY A 131 -10.15 -2.75 -16.81
N VAL A 132 -9.48 -3.51 -17.67
CA VAL A 132 -8.04 -3.75 -17.57
C VAL A 132 -7.29 -2.43 -17.80
N PRO A 133 -6.32 -2.06 -16.96
CA PRO A 133 -5.65 -0.76 -17.04
C PRO A 133 -5.14 -0.40 -18.45
N ARG A 134 -4.52 -1.36 -19.14
CA ARG A 134 -4.01 -1.14 -20.50
C ARG A 134 -5.10 -0.72 -21.47
N GLU A 135 -6.28 -1.32 -21.40
CA GLU A 135 -7.41 -1.03 -22.29
C GLU A 135 -8.04 0.32 -21.96
N VAL A 136 -8.29 0.56 -20.66
CA VAL A 136 -8.87 1.81 -20.17
C VAL A 136 -7.99 3.02 -20.54
N LEU A 137 -6.67 2.89 -20.40
CA LEU A 137 -5.73 3.96 -20.71
C LEU A 137 -5.54 4.19 -22.21
N ALA A 138 -5.71 3.14 -23.06
CA ALA A 138 -5.60 3.25 -24.50
C ALA A 138 -6.89 3.76 -25.17
N HIS A 139 -8.05 3.53 -24.55
CA HIS A 139 -9.37 3.85 -25.11
C HIS A 139 -10.25 4.54 -24.06
N PRO A 140 -9.99 5.83 -23.74
CA PRO A 140 -10.85 6.59 -22.82
C PRO A 140 -12.27 6.68 -23.35
N ALA A 141 -13.25 6.32 -22.51
CA ALA A 141 -14.65 6.27 -22.88
C ALA A 141 -15.38 7.61 -22.67
N THR A 142 -14.78 8.53 -21.92
CA THR A 142 -15.40 9.83 -21.60
C THR A 142 -14.39 10.97 -21.71
N PRO A 143 -14.84 12.22 -21.96
CA PRO A 143 -13.94 13.39 -21.97
C PRO A 143 -13.22 13.63 -20.64
N TYR A 144 -13.78 13.16 -19.52
CA TYR A 144 -13.12 13.22 -18.22
C TYR A 144 -11.94 12.24 -18.16
N ALA A 145 -12.16 10.98 -18.55
CA ALA A 145 -11.10 9.97 -18.58
C ALA A 145 -9.96 10.36 -19.52
N GLU A 146 -10.28 10.92 -20.70
CA GLU A 146 -9.29 11.43 -21.67
C GLU A 146 -8.40 12.51 -21.04
N ARG A 147 -9.00 13.56 -20.47
CA ARG A 147 -8.25 14.64 -19.79
C ARG A 147 -7.42 14.15 -18.62
N LEU A 148 -7.94 13.20 -17.82
CA LEU A 148 -7.23 12.62 -16.69
C LEU A 148 -5.97 11.88 -17.19
N ILE A 149 -6.09 11.08 -18.25
CA ILE A 149 -4.98 10.33 -18.84
C ILE A 149 -3.94 11.27 -19.44
N GLU A 150 -4.35 12.25 -20.22
CA GLU A 150 -3.46 13.25 -20.82
C GLU A 150 -2.68 14.04 -19.76
N SER A 151 -3.33 14.42 -18.66
CA SER A 151 -2.69 15.20 -17.59
C SER A 151 -1.59 14.46 -16.83
N GLN A 152 -1.56 13.13 -16.89
CA GLN A 152 -0.65 12.32 -16.05
C GLN A 152 0.31 11.42 -16.84
N LEU A 153 -0.02 11.08 -18.08
CA LEU A 153 0.74 10.11 -18.87
C LEU A 153 1.28 10.67 -20.20
N SER A 154 1.04 11.97 -20.46
CA SER A 154 1.58 12.69 -21.63
C SER A 154 3.03 13.11 -21.45
#